data_ad670003491a5c218dade303ae9a5b5e
#
_entry.id   ad670003491a5c218dade303ae9a5b5e
#
_cell.length_a   1.000
_cell.length_b   1.000
_cell.length_c   1.000
_cell.angle_alpha   90.00
_cell.angle_beta   90.00
_cell.angle_gamma   90.00
#
_symmetry.space_group_name_H-M   'P 1'
#
loop_
_entity.id
_entity.type
_entity.pdbx_description
1 polymer ?
#
loop_
_entity_poly.entity_id
_entity_poly.type
_entity_poly.pdbx_seq_one_letter_code
_entity_poly.pdbx_strand_id
1 'polypeptide(L)'
;MGAQYKPNYESFLYCFKEGNPPEWVGNQQQQTIWRHSVERLGLHPTMKPITLISQAIENHNISSLLDLFLGSGSTMVASHQLKRKCYGMELDCRYADVIVKRMLKLDNTLKIKKNGVDETEKWLRKINESSDEEE
;
A
#
# COMPACT_ATOMS: atom_id res chain seq x y z
N MET A 1 -28.69 19.49 -1.81
CA MET A 1 -29.47 18.37 -1.24
C MET A 1 -28.55 17.17 -1.09
N GLY A 2 -28.34 16.66 0.12
CA GLY A 2 -27.55 15.45 0.34
C GLY A 2 -28.33 14.21 -0.12
N ALA A 3 -27.64 13.19 -0.65
CA ALA A 3 -28.28 11.93 -0.99
C ALA A 3 -28.88 11.29 0.27
N GLN A 4 -30.10 10.78 0.18
CA GLN A 4 -30.79 10.12 1.30
C GLN A 4 -30.07 8.83 1.74
N TYR A 5 -29.38 8.18 0.79
CA TYR A 5 -28.59 6.97 1.02
C TYR A 5 -27.11 7.28 0.78
N LYS A 6 -26.26 6.86 1.72
CA LYS A 6 -24.81 6.94 1.58
C LYS A 6 -24.29 5.59 1.10
N PRO A 7 -23.48 5.55 0.04
CA PRO A 7 -22.84 4.30 -0.38
C PRO A 7 -21.95 3.80 0.76
N ASN A 8 -22.01 2.50 1.02
CA ASN A 8 -21.18 1.81 2.01
C ASN A 8 -20.20 0.82 1.38
N TYR A 9 -19.97 0.97 0.08
CA TYR A 9 -19.06 0.14 -0.69
C TYR A 9 -18.30 0.99 -1.71
N GLU A 10 -17.17 0.48 -2.15
CA GLU A 10 -16.43 0.98 -3.31
C GLU A 10 -16.32 -0.15 -4.34
N SER A 11 -16.53 0.18 -5.61
CA SER A 11 -16.36 -0.79 -6.70
C SER A 11 -14.93 -0.71 -7.25
N PHE A 12 -14.41 -1.85 -7.70
CA PHE A 12 -13.17 -1.93 -8.45
C PHE A 12 -13.37 -2.79 -9.71
N LEU A 13 -12.54 -2.56 -10.70
CA LEU A 13 -12.53 -3.34 -11.93
C LEU A 13 -11.40 -4.36 -11.87
N TYR A 14 -11.71 -5.61 -12.19
CA TYR A 14 -10.73 -6.66 -12.41
C TYR A 14 -10.59 -6.87 -13.91
N CYS A 15 -9.45 -6.48 -14.46
CA CYS A 15 -9.21 -6.51 -15.89
C CYS A 15 -7.91 -7.26 -16.19
N PHE A 16 -7.87 -7.92 -17.36
CA PHE A 16 -6.67 -8.54 -17.89
C PHE A 16 -6.67 -8.49 -19.41
N LYS A 17 -5.50 -8.71 -20.02
CA LYS A 17 -5.38 -8.75 -21.48
C LYS A 17 -6.10 -9.97 -22.02
N GLU A 18 -6.90 -9.79 -23.07
CA GLU A 18 -7.59 -10.87 -23.74
C GLU A 18 -6.63 -12.00 -24.13
N GLY A 19 -7.04 -13.24 -23.87
CA GLY A 19 -6.22 -14.43 -24.12
C GLY A 19 -5.07 -14.66 -23.16
N ASN A 20 -4.86 -13.77 -22.16
CA ASN A 20 -3.78 -13.89 -21.19
C ASN A 20 -4.25 -13.56 -19.77
N PRO A 21 -5.16 -14.37 -19.18
CA PRO A 21 -5.59 -14.16 -17.80
C PRO A 21 -4.42 -14.38 -16.83
N PRO A 22 -4.37 -13.63 -15.71
CA PRO A 22 -3.37 -13.86 -14.68
C PRO A 22 -3.56 -15.25 -14.06
N GLU A 23 -2.47 -15.85 -13.60
CA GLU A 23 -2.52 -17.11 -12.86
C GLU A 23 -3.19 -16.91 -11.51
N TRP A 24 -4.36 -17.53 -11.36
CA TRP A 24 -5.13 -17.51 -10.13
C TRP A 24 -4.66 -18.61 -9.19
N VAL A 25 -4.25 -18.25 -7.98
CA VAL A 25 -3.84 -19.19 -6.92
C VAL A 25 -4.69 -19.03 -5.66
N GLY A 26 -5.61 -18.06 -5.66
CA GLY A 26 -6.52 -17.83 -4.55
C GLY A 26 -7.55 -18.94 -4.39
N ASN A 27 -8.25 -18.92 -3.26
CA ASN A 27 -9.33 -19.85 -2.99
C ASN A 27 -10.44 -19.70 -4.06
N GLN A 28 -10.93 -20.83 -4.57
CA GLN A 28 -12.04 -20.86 -5.56
C GLN A 28 -13.39 -20.37 -5.00
N GLN A 29 -13.51 -20.24 -3.68
CA GLN A 29 -14.71 -19.72 -3.00
C GLN A 29 -14.66 -18.21 -2.77
N GLN A 30 -13.73 -17.49 -3.38
CA GLN A 30 -13.66 -16.03 -3.28
C GLN A 30 -14.93 -15.38 -3.78
N GLN A 31 -15.48 -14.50 -2.95
CA GLN A 31 -16.69 -13.76 -3.28
C GLN A 31 -16.34 -12.46 -4.00
N THR A 32 -17.28 -11.93 -4.78
CA THR A 32 -17.13 -10.62 -5.45
C THR A 32 -17.27 -9.44 -4.50
N ILE A 33 -17.78 -9.66 -3.28
CA ILE A 33 -17.86 -8.65 -2.22
C ILE A 33 -16.82 -8.97 -1.17
N TRP A 34 -15.87 -8.05 -1.00
CA TRP A 34 -14.82 -8.13 0.01
C TRP A 34 -15.15 -7.19 1.17
N ARG A 35 -15.02 -7.68 2.39
CA ARG A 35 -15.32 -6.92 3.60
C ARG A 35 -14.06 -6.75 4.42
N HIS A 36 -13.58 -5.52 4.52
CA HIS A 36 -12.39 -5.17 5.28
C HIS A 36 -12.68 -3.98 6.20
N SER A 37 -12.12 -4.02 7.40
CA SER A 37 -12.16 -2.89 8.31
C SER A 37 -11.21 -1.80 7.83
N VAL A 38 -11.65 -0.55 7.87
CA VAL A 38 -10.79 0.60 7.59
C VAL A 38 -9.98 0.91 8.85
N GLU A 39 -8.68 0.70 8.79
CA GLU A 39 -7.75 1.15 9.83
C GLU A 39 -7.58 2.67 9.71
N ARG A 40 -8.09 3.42 10.67
CA ARG A 40 -7.93 4.88 10.73
C ARG A 40 -6.61 5.22 11.43
N LEU A 41 -5.50 5.05 10.73
CA LEU A 41 -4.17 5.43 11.24
C LEU A 41 -3.88 6.94 11.17
N GLY A 42 -4.87 7.76 10.82
CA GLY A 42 -4.70 9.22 10.73
C GLY A 42 -3.80 9.72 9.59
N LEU A 43 -3.18 8.83 8.83
CA LEU A 43 -2.19 9.18 7.81
C LEU A 43 -2.80 9.72 6.51
N HIS A 44 -4.00 9.27 6.14
CA HIS A 44 -4.70 9.72 4.94
C HIS A 44 -6.20 9.39 5.03
N PRO A 45 -7.11 10.34 4.66
CA PRO A 45 -8.56 10.13 4.77
C PRO A 45 -9.11 8.99 3.91
N THR A 46 -8.41 8.65 2.81
CA THR A 46 -8.83 7.64 1.82
C THR A 46 -7.87 6.45 1.75
N MET A 47 -7.14 6.17 2.83
CA MET A 47 -6.20 5.05 2.88
C MET A 47 -6.95 3.73 2.74
N LYS A 48 -6.52 2.91 1.79
CA LYS A 48 -7.08 1.56 1.61
C LYS A 48 -6.52 0.61 2.67
N PRO A 49 -7.36 -0.30 3.21
CA PRO A 49 -6.89 -1.32 4.14
C PRO A 49 -5.77 -2.18 3.52
N ILE A 50 -4.71 -2.42 4.28
CA ILE A 50 -3.61 -3.29 3.84
C ILE A 50 -4.14 -4.69 3.53
N THR A 51 -5.04 -5.21 4.36
CA THR A 51 -5.66 -6.53 4.19
C THR A 51 -6.43 -6.68 2.88
N LEU A 52 -7.08 -5.61 2.40
CA LEU A 52 -7.75 -5.60 1.09
C LEU A 52 -6.74 -5.79 -0.05
N ILE A 53 -5.63 -5.06 0.01
CA ILE A 53 -4.58 -5.13 -1.01
C ILE A 53 -3.86 -6.48 -0.93
N SER A 54 -3.58 -6.97 0.28
CA SER A 54 -2.97 -8.29 0.48
C SER A 54 -3.82 -9.38 -0.14
N GLN A 55 -5.13 -9.38 0.07
CA GLN A 55 -6.04 -10.35 -0.54
C GLN A 55 -5.96 -10.32 -2.08
N ALA A 56 -5.90 -9.12 -2.68
CA ALA A 56 -5.74 -9.01 -4.13
C ALA A 56 -4.42 -9.60 -4.63
N ILE A 57 -3.32 -9.36 -3.90
CA ILE A 57 -1.99 -9.88 -4.24
C ILE A 57 -1.92 -11.40 -4.08
N GLU A 58 -2.46 -11.93 -2.98
CA GLU A 58 -2.41 -13.36 -2.63
C GLU A 58 -3.24 -14.23 -3.59
N ASN A 59 -4.25 -13.66 -4.23
CA ASN A 59 -5.06 -14.37 -5.22
C ASN A 59 -4.32 -14.67 -6.52
N HIS A 60 -3.12 -14.13 -6.72
CA HIS A 60 -2.37 -14.24 -7.98
C HIS A 60 -0.93 -14.69 -7.74
N ASN A 61 -0.43 -15.54 -8.63
CA ASN A 61 0.99 -15.94 -8.63
C ASN A 61 1.86 -14.85 -9.27
N ILE A 62 2.12 -13.79 -8.52
CA ILE A 62 2.92 -12.66 -8.97
C ILE A 62 4.15 -12.47 -8.08
N SER A 63 5.28 -12.13 -8.68
CA SER A 63 6.51 -11.77 -7.96
C SER A 63 6.68 -10.26 -7.77
N SER A 64 5.99 -9.48 -8.60
CA SER A 64 6.06 -8.01 -8.60
C SER A 64 4.75 -7.39 -9.02
N LEU A 65 4.53 -6.17 -8.58
CA LEU A 65 3.38 -5.34 -8.92
C LEU A 65 3.79 -3.89 -9.16
N LEU A 66 2.93 -3.18 -9.85
CA LEU A 66 3.07 -1.75 -10.13
C LEU A 66 1.83 -1.02 -9.64
N ASP A 67 2.03 0.01 -8.82
CA ASP A 67 0.99 0.94 -8.38
C ASP A 67 1.36 2.34 -8.85
N LEU A 68 0.54 2.92 -9.71
CA LEU A 68 0.77 4.24 -10.30
C LEU A 68 0.31 5.40 -9.41
N PHE A 69 -0.36 5.09 -8.28
CA PHE A 69 -0.97 6.07 -7.38
C PHE A 69 -0.78 5.63 -5.92
N LEU A 70 0.48 5.51 -5.48
CA LEU A 70 0.86 4.93 -4.18
C LEU A 70 0.18 5.59 -2.98
N GLY A 71 -0.11 6.89 -3.05
CA GLY A 71 -0.66 7.64 -1.91
C GLY A 71 0.19 7.47 -0.66
N SER A 72 -0.40 6.97 0.43
CA SER A 72 0.33 6.70 1.67
C SER A 72 1.09 5.37 1.69
N GLY A 73 1.17 4.64 0.58
CA GLY A 73 1.99 3.43 0.41
C GLY A 73 1.38 2.14 0.95
N SER A 74 0.06 2.02 1.04
CA SER A 74 -0.57 0.76 1.50
C SER A 74 -0.20 -0.43 0.64
N THR A 75 -0.09 -0.24 -0.68
CA THR A 75 0.35 -1.26 -1.63
C THR A 75 1.80 -1.69 -1.38
N MET A 76 2.68 -0.74 -1.07
CA MET A 76 4.08 -1.05 -0.77
C MET A 76 4.22 -1.84 0.53
N VAL A 77 3.46 -1.47 1.57
CA VAL A 77 3.41 -2.20 2.85
C VAL A 77 2.91 -3.64 2.65
N ALA A 78 1.77 -3.82 1.96
CA ALA A 78 1.23 -5.16 1.68
C ALA A 78 2.24 -6.02 0.88
N SER A 79 2.87 -5.43 -0.12
CA SER A 79 3.87 -6.12 -0.94
C SER A 79 5.08 -6.56 -0.13
N HIS A 80 5.59 -5.70 0.75
CA HIS A 80 6.72 -6.03 1.62
C HIS A 80 6.37 -7.19 2.56
N GLN A 81 5.21 -7.13 3.22
CA GLN A 81 4.73 -8.20 4.11
C GLN A 81 4.59 -9.54 3.38
N LEU A 82 4.16 -9.52 2.13
CA LEU A 82 4.00 -10.70 1.28
C LEU A 82 5.28 -11.08 0.50
N LYS A 83 6.41 -10.39 0.75
CA LYS A 83 7.70 -10.63 0.08
C LYS A 83 7.61 -10.50 -1.44
N ARG A 84 6.86 -9.52 -1.91
CA ARG A 84 6.72 -9.17 -3.33
C ARG A 84 7.46 -7.86 -3.63
N LYS A 85 7.96 -7.71 -4.86
CA LYS A 85 8.52 -6.44 -5.31
C LYS A 85 7.39 -5.48 -5.66
N CYS A 86 7.47 -4.24 -5.16
CA CYS A 86 6.54 -3.18 -5.51
C CYS A 86 7.29 -2.09 -6.27
N TYR A 87 6.78 -1.76 -7.44
CA TYR A 87 7.14 -0.56 -8.18
C TYR A 87 5.99 0.41 -8.01
N GLY A 88 6.29 1.67 -7.76
CA GLY A 88 5.23 2.63 -7.51
C GLY A 88 5.57 4.03 -7.96
N MET A 89 4.54 4.80 -8.23
CA MET A 89 4.63 6.22 -8.56
C MET A 89 3.76 7.01 -7.58
N GLU A 90 4.26 8.17 -7.18
CA GLU A 90 3.51 9.14 -6.37
C GLU A 90 3.89 10.55 -6.84
N LEU A 91 2.88 11.34 -7.12
CA LEU A 91 3.06 12.70 -7.64
C LEU A 91 3.44 13.69 -6.53
N ASP A 92 2.85 13.53 -5.35
CA ASP A 92 3.10 14.41 -4.22
C ASP A 92 4.32 13.93 -3.42
N CYS A 93 5.41 14.69 -3.46
CA CYS A 93 6.64 14.36 -2.75
C CYS A 93 6.46 14.23 -1.22
N ARG A 94 5.44 14.87 -0.63
CA ARG A 94 5.11 14.73 0.80
C ARG A 94 4.65 13.31 1.11
N TYR A 95 3.88 12.69 0.20
CA TYR A 95 3.50 11.28 0.36
C TYR A 95 4.67 10.32 0.14
N ALA A 96 5.62 10.65 -0.73
CA ALA A 96 6.85 9.88 -0.85
C ALA A 96 7.60 9.82 0.49
N ASP A 97 7.68 10.95 1.21
CA ASP A 97 8.27 11.00 2.56
C ASP A 97 7.47 10.16 3.58
N VAL A 98 6.14 10.21 3.51
CA VAL A 98 5.26 9.37 4.36
C VAL A 98 5.50 7.88 4.10
N ILE A 99 5.63 7.48 2.83
CA ILE A 99 5.90 6.09 2.45
C ILE A 99 7.23 5.63 3.07
N VAL A 100 8.31 6.41 2.91
CA VAL A 100 9.63 6.06 3.46
C VAL A 100 9.56 5.89 4.98
N LYS A 101 8.95 6.85 5.69
CA LYS A 101 8.77 6.76 7.16
C LYS A 101 7.97 5.52 7.56
N ARG A 102 6.87 5.24 6.83
CA ARG A 102 6.01 4.09 7.10
C ARG A 102 6.73 2.76 6.90
N MET A 103 7.52 2.65 5.83
CA MET A 103 8.30 1.46 5.54
C MET A 103 9.39 1.22 6.59
N LEU A 104 10.12 2.24 7.02
CA LEU A 104 11.13 2.13 8.08
C LEU A 104 10.52 1.85 9.46
N LYS A 105 9.31 2.36 9.75
CA LYS A 105 8.58 2.00 10.98
C LYS A 105 8.12 0.53 10.95
N LEU A 106 7.82 -0.01 9.77
CA LEU A 106 7.45 -1.41 9.59
C LEU A 106 8.66 -2.35 9.70
N ASP A 107 9.78 -1.95 9.09
CA ASP A 107 11.02 -2.73 9.05
C ASP A 107 12.22 -1.78 9.03
N ASN A 108 12.85 -1.60 10.18
CA ASN A 108 13.99 -0.69 10.37
C ASN A 108 15.30 -1.21 9.77
N THR A 109 15.32 -2.42 9.23
CA THR A 109 16.48 -3.00 8.54
C THR A 109 16.56 -2.60 7.07
N LEU A 110 15.49 -1.96 6.54
CA LEU A 110 15.42 -1.50 5.16
C LEU A 110 16.48 -0.43 4.88
N LYS A 111 17.05 -0.51 3.69
CA LYS A 111 17.98 0.51 3.18
C LYS A 111 17.23 1.46 2.25
N ILE A 112 17.37 2.74 2.51
CA ILE A 112 16.75 3.81 1.71
C ILE A 112 17.81 4.43 0.81
N LYS A 113 17.56 4.37 -0.49
CA LYS A 113 18.43 5.03 -1.48
C LYS A 113 17.63 6.07 -2.26
N LYS A 114 18.17 7.28 -2.35
CA LYS A 114 17.63 8.36 -3.19
C LYS A 114 18.60 8.63 -4.32
N ASN A 115 18.18 8.41 -5.57
CA ASN A 115 19.05 8.57 -6.75
C ASN A 115 20.38 7.80 -6.65
N GLY A 116 20.32 6.59 -6.06
CA GLY A 116 21.49 5.74 -5.87
C GLY A 116 22.33 6.02 -4.61
N VAL A 117 22.08 7.14 -3.93
CA VAL A 117 22.77 7.52 -2.68
C VAL A 117 22.05 6.95 -1.48
N ASP A 118 22.77 6.30 -0.56
CA ASP A 118 22.21 5.78 0.69
C ASP A 118 21.86 6.95 1.63
N GLU A 119 20.61 7.06 2.00
CA GLU A 119 20.07 8.04 2.94
C GLU A 119 19.45 7.36 4.18
N THR A 120 19.72 6.10 4.43
CA THR A 120 19.10 5.31 5.50
C THR A 120 19.22 5.96 6.87
N GLU A 121 20.45 6.32 7.28
CA GLU A 121 20.68 6.94 8.59
C GLU A 121 19.99 8.29 8.75
N LYS A 122 19.95 9.08 7.69
CA LYS A 122 19.26 10.38 7.68
C LYS A 122 17.76 10.19 7.96
N TRP A 123 17.15 9.19 7.38
CA TRP A 123 15.74 8.89 7.58
C TRP A 123 15.44 8.32 8.97
N LEU A 124 16.30 7.45 9.48
CA LEU A 124 16.17 6.91 10.83
C LEU A 124 16.25 8.03 11.90
N ARG A 125 17.17 9.00 11.76
CA ARG A 125 17.25 10.17 12.63
C ARG A 125 15.97 10.98 12.60
N LYS A 126 15.43 11.30 11.42
CA LYS A 126 14.17 12.04 11.27
C LYS A 126 12.95 11.35 11.91
N ILE A 127 12.95 10.01 11.94
CA ILE A 127 11.87 9.27 12.58
C ILE A 127 11.98 9.38 14.10
N ASN A 128 13.18 9.25 14.65
CA ASN A 128 13.42 9.35 16.09
C ASN A 128 13.08 10.74 16.61
N GLU A 129 13.54 11.81 15.93
CA GLU A 129 13.25 13.20 16.28
C GLU A 129 11.73 13.49 16.30
N SER A 130 10.97 12.93 15.32
CA SER A 130 9.51 13.12 15.28
C SER A 130 8.73 12.31 16.31
N SER A 131 9.36 11.32 16.96
CA SER A 131 8.73 10.53 18.03
C SER A 131 8.85 11.24 19.39
N ASP A 132 9.90 12.04 19.57
CA ASP A 132 10.15 12.79 20.82
C ASP A 132 9.28 14.07 20.95
N GLU A 133 8.66 14.52 19.85
CA GLU A 133 7.76 15.69 19.83
C GLU A 133 6.28 15.32 20.07
N GLU A 134 5.93 14.02 20.06
CA GLU A 134 4.56 13.53 20.29
C GLU A 134 4.31 13.02 21.72
N GLU A 135 5.30 13.07 22.64
CA GLU A 135 5.16 12.82 24.09
C GLU A 135 4.99 14.13 24.88
#